data_40aa11eb02f37f2e466f250c721b4aeb
#
_entry.id   40aa11eb02f37f2e466f250c721b4aeb
#
_cell.length_a   1.000
_cell.length_b   1.000
_cell.length_c   1.000
_cell.angle_alpha   90.00
_cell.angle_beta   90.00
_cell.angle_gamma   90.00
#
_symmetry.space_group_name_H-M   'P 1'
#
loop_
_entity.id
_entity.type
_entity.pdbx_description
1 polymer ?
#
loop_
_entity_poly.entity_id
_entity_poly.type
_entity_poly.pdbx_seq_one_letter_code
_entity_poly.pdbx_strand_id
1 'polypeptide(L)'
;ASLNSARSKGADAATKSNLANIRAQAEIVYDSATPNSYATVCTTAPLDPTVSNALVAAGNSSGGAVFCHSSANGWAASAPLKQAPASAGFSGTDYWCVDSSGQSKAIDNNISGTTESCG
;
A
#
# COMPACT_ATOMS: atom_id res chain seq x y z
N ALA A 1 -7.73 10.68 25.58
CA ALA A 1 -7.58 9.30 25.17
C ALA A 1 -8.42 8.97 23.96
N SER A 2 -9.72 9.15 24.05
CA SER A 2 -10.61 8.73 22.95
C SER A 2 -10.39 9.53 21.67
N LEU A 3 -10.06 10.81 21.77
CA LEU A 3 -9.86 11.64 20.58
C LEU A 3 -8.62 11.23 19.82
N ASN A 4 -7.50 10.98 20.50
CA ASN A 4 -6.29 10.53 19.83
C ASN A 4 -6.48 9.15 19.19
N SER A 5 -7.17 8.26 19.87
CA SER A 5 -7.48 6.94 19.33
C SER A 5 -8.37 7.05 18.12
N ALA A 6 -9.38 7.92 18.14
CA ALA A 6 -10.26 8.12 17.00
C ALA A 6 -9.50 8.70 15.82
N ARG A 7 -8.58 9.63 16.05
CA ARG A 7 -7.74 10.19 14.97
C ARG A 7 -6.84 9.14 14.36
N SER A 8 -6.23 8.29 15.18
CA SER A 8 -5.36 7.21 14.70
C SER A 8 -6.15 6.20 13.89
N LYS A 9 -7.34 5.83 14.33
CA LYS A 9 -8.21 4.92 13.58
C LYS A 9 -8.63 5.54 12.26
N GLY A 10 -8.97 6.82 12.27
CA GLY A 10 -9.32 7.54 11.04
C GLY A 10 -8.16 7.61 10.06
N ALA A 11 -6.96 7.88 10.55
CA ALA A 11 -5.76 7.92 9.72
C ALA A 11 -5.47 6.53 9.13
N ASP A 12 -5.61 5.48 9.92
CA ASP A 12 -5.39 4.12 9.45
C ASP A 12 -6.43 3.71 8.42
N ALA A 13 -7.68 4.10 8.61
CA ALA A 13 -8.73 3.84 7.62
C ALA A 13 -8.42 4.55 6.30
N ALA A 14 -7.93 5.78 6.36
CA ALA A 14 -7.53 6.53 5.16
C ALA A 14 -6.35 5.85 4.47
N THR A 15 -5.36 5.40 5.22
CA THR A 15 -4.21 4.70 4.67
C THR A 15 -4.64 3.43 3.95
N LYS A 16 -5.49 2.63 4.57
CA LYS A 16 -6.01 1.41 3.96
C LYS A 16 -6.79 1.71 2.68
N SER A 17 -7.63 2.74 2.72
CA SER A 17 -8.42 3.14 1.56
C SER A 17 -7.53 3.63 0.41
N ASN A 18 -6.52 4.43 0.73
CA ASN A 18 -5.59 4.94 -0.29
C ASN A 18 -4.81 3.81 -0.94
N LEU A 19 -4.36 2.83 -0.16
CA LEU A 19 -3.66 1.67 -0.73
C LEU A 19 -4.61 0.81 -1.56
N ALA A 20 -5.86 0.64 -1.11
CA ALA A 20 -6.85 -0.13 -1.85
C ALA A 20 -7.15 0.47 -3.22
N ASN A 21 -7.07 1.79 -3.35
CA ASN A 21 -7.31 2.47 -4.63
C ASN A 21 -6.27 2.08 -5.68
N ILE A 22 -5.09 1.65 -5.27
CA ILE A 22 -4.05 1.22 -6.20
C ILE A 22 -4.49 -0.04 -6.95
N ARG A 23 -5.24 -0.92 -6.29
CA ARG A 23 -5.60 -2.22 -6.86
C ARG A 23 -6.37 -2.09 -8.17
N ALA A 24 -7.40 -1.27 -8.19
CA ALA A 24 -8.19 -1.10 -9.42
C ALA A 24 -7.36 -0.48 -10.52
N GLN A 25 -6.54 0.52 -10.18
CA GLN A 25 -5.70 1.19 -11.17
C GLN A 25 -4.59 0.27 -11.67
N ALA A 26 -4.06 -0.58 -10.81
CA ALA A 26 -3.05 -1.55 -11.20
C ALA A 26 -3.58 -2.51 -12.27
N GLU A 27 -4.84 -2.92 -12.17
CA GLU A 27 -5.44 -3.77 -13.20
C GLU A 27 -5.59 -3.02 -14.52
N ILE A 28 -5.91 -1.74 -14.49
CA ILE A 28 -5.96 -0.91 -15.70
C ILE A 28 -4.57 -0.82 -16.33
N VAL A 29 -3.54 -0.62 -15.52
CA VAL A 29 -2.16 -0.58 -16.00
C VAL A 29 -1.80 -1.91 -16.67
N TYR A 30 -2.13 -3.01 -16.02
CA TYR A 30 -1.85 -4.34 -16.54
C TYR A 30 -2.49 -4.55 -17.90
N ASP A 31 -3.78 -4.23 -18.01
CA ASP A 31 -4.54 -4.44 -19.24
C ASP A 31 -4.10 -3.51 -20.36
N SER A 32 -3.57 -2.33 -20.01
CA SER A 32 -3.14 -1.34 -21.01
C SER A 32 -1.75 -1.62 -21.56
N ALA A 33 -0.97 -2.45 -20.90
CA ALA A 33 0.38 -2.78 -21.35
C ALA A 33 0.32 -3.88 -22.44
N THR A 34 1.26 -3.84 -23.37
CA THR A 34 1.37 -4.84 -24.43
C THR A 34 2.80 -5.33 -24.48
N PRO A 35 3.08 -6.58 -24.08
CA PRO A 35 2.17 -7.52 -23.42
C PRO A 35 1.76 -7.07 -22.03
N ASN A 36 0.70 -7.65 -21.49
CA ASN A 36 0.18 -7.29 -20.18
C ASN A 36 1.25 -7.35 -19.10
N SER A 37 1.33 -6.31 -18.26
CA SER A 37 2.40 -6.20 -17.28
C SER A 37 2.02 -5.23 -16.16
N TYR A 38 2.46 -5.54 -14.94
CA TYR A 38 2.36 -4.62 -13.80
C TYR A 38 3.60 -3.75 -13.63
N ALA A 39 4.55 -3.83 -14.53
CA ALA A 39 5.89 -3.24 -14.32
C ALA A 39 5.85 -1.75 -13.98
N THR A 40 4.89 -1.00 -14.53
CA THR A 40 4.82 0.44 -14.32
C THR A 40 3.90 0.87 -13.18
N VAL A 41 3.31 -0.08 -12.45
CA VAL A 41 2.37 0.27 -11.36
C VAL A 41 3.02 1.16 -10.32
N CYS A 42 4.23 0.82 -9.89
CA CYS A 42 4.92 1.54 -8.83
C CYS A 42 5.87 2.62 -9.33
N THR A 43 5.99 2.81 -10.62
CA THR A 43 6.87 3.85 -11.14
C THR A 43 6.25 5.22 -10.91
N THR A 44 7.08 6.17 -10.52
CA THR A 44 6.64 7.54 -10.21
C THR A 44 6.56 8.42 -11.43
N ALA A 45 6.90 7.90 -12.59
CA ALA A 45 6.84 8.68 -13.82
C ALA A 45 5.40 9.09 -14.09
N PRO A 46 5.17 10.13 -14.92
CA PRO A 46 3.82 10.65 -15.13
C PRO A 46 2.87 9.68 -15.84
N LEU A 47 3.25 8.43 -15.91
CA LEU A 47 2.47 7.41 -16.61
C LEU A 47 1.17 7.07 -15.92
N ASP A 48 1.12 7.18 -14.58
CA ASP A 48 -0.10 6.88 -13.86
C ASP A 48 -0.23 7.75 -12.60
N PRO A 49 -0.82 8.93 -12.74
CA PRO A 49 -0.99 9.81 -11.60
C PRO A 49 -1.92 9.24 -10.52
N THR A 50 -2.82 8.34 -10.87
CA THR A 50 -3.73 7.76 -9.90
C THR A 50 -2.97 6.93 -8.85
N VAL A 51 -2.05 6.07 -9.29
CA VAL A 51 -1.24 5.29 -8.36
C VAL A 51 -0.31 6.20 -7.57
N SER A 52 0.35 7.13 -8.23
CA SER A 52 1.26 8.07 -7.56
C SER A 52 0.53 8.88 -6.50
N ASN A 53 -0.66 9.41 -6.83
CA ASN A 53 -1.45 10.18 -5.88
C ASN A 53 -1.92 9.34 -4.70
N ALA A 54 -2.29 8.09 -4.95
CA ALA A 54 -2.69 7.18 -3.88
C ALA A 54 -1.53 6.90 -2.92
N LEU A 55 -0.33 6.72 -3.45
CA LEU A 55 0.85 6.52 -2.63
C LEU A 55 1.17 7.76 -1.79
N VAL A 56 1.10 8.95 -2.38
CA VAL A 56 1.31 10.19 -1.65
C VAL A 56 0.27 10.35 -0.55
N ALA A 57 -0.99 10.09 -0.86
CA ALA A 57 -2.08 10.20 0.12
C ALA A 57 -1.89 9.22 1.28
N ALA A 58 -1.44 7.98 0.98
CA ALA A 58 -1.15 7.00 2.01
C ALA A 58 0.03 7.45 2.89
N GLY A 59 1.03 8.08 2.31
CA GLY A 59 2.14 8.66 3.06
C GLY A 59 1.67 9.76 3.99
N ASN A 60 0.81 10.63 3.51
CA ASN A 60 0.28 11.73 4.32
C ASN A 60 -0.59 11.21 5.47
N SER A 61 -1.47 10.25 5.21
CA SER A 61 -2.35 9.73 6.26
C SER A 61 -1.60 8.87 7.27
N SER A 62 -0.60 8.11 6.83
CA SER A 62 0.17 7.23 7.70
C SER A 62 1.25 7.98 8.50
N GLY A 63 1.72 9.09 7.96
CA GLY A 63 2.79 9.86 8.58
C GLY A 63 4.16 9.22 8.44
N GLY A 64 4.33 8.26 7.53
CA GLY A 64 5.60 7.57 7.36
C GLY A 64 5.85 7.11 5.95
N ALA A 65 6.91 6.34 5.77
CA ALA A 65 7.34 5.90 4.46
C ALA A 65 6.39 4.88 3.86
N VAL A 66 6.06 5.07 2.60
CA VAL A 66 5.25 4.15 1.81
C VAL A 66 6.17 3.45 0.83
N PHE A 67 6.01 2.14 0.72
CA PHE A 67 6.80 1.35 -0.23
C PHE A 67 5.90 0.76 -1.29
N CYS A 68 6.41 0.69 -2.50
CA CYS A 68 5.72 0.09 -3.64
C CYS A 68 6.77 -0.53 -4.54
N HIS A 69 6.56 -1.77 -4.89
CA HIS A 69 7.42 -2.46 -5.84
C HIS A 69 6.57 -3.22 -6.85
N SER A 70 6.97 -3.15 -8.11
CA SER A 70 6.25 -3.83 -9.17
C SER A 70 7.21 -4.42 -10.19
N SER A 71 6.76 -5.50 -10.81
CA SER A 71 7.41 -6.12 -11.95
C SER A 71 6.34 -6.51 -12.95
N ALA A 72 6.73 -7.18 -14.02
CA ALA A 72 5.76 -7.65 -15.00
C ALA A 72 4.70 -8.57 -14.39
N ASN A 73 5.06 -9.31 -13.35
CA ASN A 73 4.22 -10.38 -12.81
C ASN A 73 3.43 -10.00 -11.57
N GLY A 74 3.76 -8.91 -10.90
CA GLY A 74 3.07 -8.55 -9.68
C GLY A 74 3.47 -7.21 -9.14
N TRP A 75 2.77 -6.77 -8.11
CA TRP A 75 3.07 -5.55 -7.38
C TRP A 75 2.64 -5.69 -5.93
N ALA A 76 3.25 -4.91 -5.07
CA ALA A 76 2.83 -4.79 -3.67
C ALA A 76 3.12 -3.38 -3.17
N ALA A 77 2.30 -2.91 -2.25
CA ALA A 77 2.48 -1.61 -1.62
C ALA A 77 2.16 -1.71 -0.15
N SER A 78 2.91 -0.98 0.68
CA SER A 78 2.66 -0.96 2.12
C SER A 78 2.94 0.42 2.71
N ALA A 79 2.26 0.71 3.81
CA ALA A 79 2.42 1.95 4.55
C ALA A 79 2.22 1.67 6.04
N PRO A 80 2.85 2.46 6.93
CA PRO A 80 2.71 2.22 8.35
C PRO A 80 1.30 2.56 8.85
N LEU A 81 0.91 1.88 9.91
CA LEU A 81 -0.32 2.15 10.64
C LEU A 81 0.02 2.90 11.92
N LYS A 82 -0.82 3.84 12.30
CA LYS A 82 -0.63 4.63 13.52
C LYS A 82 -1.05 3.86 14.77
N GLN A 83 -2.01 2.96 14.61
CA GLN A 83 -2.52 2.16 15.71
C GLN A 83 -2.24 0.71 15.39
N ALA A 84 -1.46 0.05 16.24
CA ALA A 84 -1.13 -1.35 16.04
C ALA A 84 -2.42 -2.17 15.99
N PRO A 85 -2.56 -3.07 15.02
CA PRO A 85 -3.69 -4.00 15.04
C PRO A 85 -3.67 -4.82 16.30
N ALA A 86 -4.84 -5.26 16.72
CA ALA A 86 -4.97 -6.11 17.89
C ALA A 86 -4.39 -7.50 17.69
N SER A 87 -3.75 -7.75 16.57
CA SER A 87 -3.17 -9.06 16.25
C SER A 87 -1.99 -9.38 17.15
N ALA A 88 -2.05 -10.51 17.80
CA ALA A 88 -0.94 -10.97 18.61
C ALA A 88 0.30 -11.25 17.74
N GLY A 89 1.46 -10.99 18.28
CA GLY A 89 2.71 -11.27 17.60
C GLY A 89 3.36 -10.10 16.90
N PHE A 90 2.63 -9.00 16.74
CA PHE A 90 3.23 -7.79 16.19
C PHE A 90 3.81 -6.94 17.30
N SER A 91 4.99 -6.42 17.06
CA SER A 91 5.65 -5.50 17.98
C SER A 91 6.09 -4.26 17.22
N GLY A 92 6.00 -3.10 17.88
CA GLY A 92 6.37 -1.85 17.25
C GLY A 92 5.33 -1.36 16.24
N THR A 93 5.78 -0.73 15.18
CA THR A 93 4.92 -0.21 14.13
C THR A 93 4.48 -1.32 13.20
N ASP A 94 3.18 -1.42 13.01
CA ASP A 94 2.63 -2.34 12.02
C ASP A 94 2.40 -1.60 10.71
N TYR A 95 2.31 -2.37 9.64
CA TYR A 95 2.15 -1.84 8.30
C TYR A 95 0.94 -2.50 7.63
N TRP A 96 0.28 -1.75 6.77
CA TRP A 96 -0.79 -2.31 5.95
C TRP A 96 -0.25 -2.57 4.56
N CYS A 97 -0.53 -3.74 4.02
CA CYS A 97 -0.01 -4.17 2.73
C CYS A 97 -1.12 -4.64 1.81
N VAL A 98 -1.03 -4.25 0.56
CA VAL A 98 -1.90 -4.73 -0.52
C VAL A 98 -1.02 -5.25 -1.65
N ASP A 99 -1.49 -6.24 -2.38
CA ASP A 99 -0.72 -6.80 -3.49
C ASP A 99 -1.58 -7.30 -4.63
N SER A 100 -0.92 -7.73 -5.70
CA SER A 100 -1.60 -8.19 -6.92
C SER A 100 -2.33 -9.52 -6.75
N SER A 101 -2.03 -10.27 -5.70
CA SER A 101 -2.72 -11.54 -5.44
C SER A 101 -4.08 -11.34 -4.77
N GLY A 102 -4.42 -10.12 -4.42
CA GLY A 102 -5.67 -9.80 -3.76
C GLY A 102 -5.56 -9.69 -2.24
N GLN A 103 -4.36 -9.78 -1.70
CA GLN A 103 -4.17 -9.66 -0.26
C GLN A 103 -4.29 -8.21 0.21
N SER A 104 -4.89 -8.03 1.37
CA SER A 104 -4.95 -6.76 2.10
C SER A 104 -4.83 -7.14 3.55
N LYS A 105 -3.67 -6.88 4.15
CA LYS A 105 -3.43 -7.36 5.51
C LYS A 105 -2.37 -6.54 6.22
N ALA A 106 -2.37 -6.66 7.56
CA ALA A 106 -1.32 -6.09 8.39
C ALA A 106 -0.09 -6.98 8.32
N ILE A 107 1.08 -6.35 8.26
CA ILE A 107 2.37 -7.02 8.27
C ILE A 107 3.28 -6.36 9.28
N ASP A 108 4.27 -7.10 9.77
CA ASP A 108 5.14 -6.64 10.85
C ASP A 108 6.23 -5.67 10.37
N ASN A 109 6.64 -5.79 9.13
CA ASN A 109 7.65 -4.91 8.54
C ASN A 109 7.17 -4.44 7.17
N ASN A 110 7.56 -3.21 6.80
CA ASN A 110 7.29 -2.75 5.44
C ASN A 110 7.89 -3.72 4.43
N ILE A 111 7.24 -3.83 3.28
CA ILE A 111 7.85 -4.53 2.17
C ILE A 111 9.11 -3.78 1.75
N SER A 112 10.07 -4.47 1.20
CA SER A 112 11.33 -3.86 0.82
C SER A 112 11.90 -4.54 -0.41
N GLY A 113 12.83 -3.84 -1.06
CA GLY A 113 13.56 -4.39 -2.17
C GLY A 113 12.67 -4.83 -3.32
N THR A 114 12.67 -6.12 -3.60
CA THR A 114 11.96 -6.67 -4.75
C THR A 114 10.68 -7.40 -4.37
N THR A 115 10.16 -7.16 -3.16
CA THR A 115 8.97 -7.84 -2.67
C THR A 115 7.73 -7.39 -3.45
N GLU A 116 7.00 -8.35 -4.00
CA GLU A 116 5.78 -8.12 -4.78
C GLU A 116 4.59 -8.84 -4.18
N SER A 117 4.67 -9.21 -2.91
CA SER A 117 3.62 -9.93 -2.21
C SER A 117 3.64 -9.53 -0.75
N CYS A 118 2.46 -9.52 -0.15
CA CYS A 118 2.32 -9.25 1.27
C CYS A 118 2.69 -10.46 2.15
N GLY A 119 3.01 -11.57 1.54
CA GLY A 119 3.43 -12.76 2.28
C GLY A 119 2.44 -13.88 2.33
#